data_5b91d2b23d621b08047ad662e85ae118
#
_entry.id   5b91d2b23d621b08047ad662e85ae118
#
_cell.length_a   1.000
_cell.length_b   1.000
_cell.length_c   1.000
_cell.angle_alpha   90.00
_cell.angle_beta   90.00
_cell.angle_gamma   90.00
#
_symmetry.space_group_name_H-M   'P 1'
#
loop_
_entity.id
_entity.type
_entity.pdbx_description
1 polymer ?
#
loop_
_entity_poly.entity_id
_entity_poly.type
_entity_poly.pdbx_seq_one_letter_code
_entity_poly.pdbx_strand_id
1 'polypeptide(L)' 'MAQVIDSNKAREIARYFLAQNHSVLDVRNPTLEDHTWIVDADVTLFSTHHIKRVKINAETGRILGCESHLNPNTATL' A
#
# COMPACT_ATOMS: atom_id res chain seq x y z
N MET A 1 -17.13 5.89 19.87
CA MET A 1 -17.51 5.23 18.62
C MET A 1 -16.33 5.26 17.66
N ALA A 2 -15.91 4.09 17.21
CA ALA A 2 -14.78 4.02 16.32
C ALA A 2 -15.17 4.54 14.94
N GLN A 3 -14.33 5.39 14.37
CA GLN A 3 -14.54 5.89 13.03
C GLN A 3 -13.62 5.13 12.09
N VAL A 4 -14.21 4.62 11.03
CA VAL A 4 -13.44 3.95 9.99
C VAL A 4 -12.83 5.02 9.10
N ILE A 5 -11.52 4.94 8.86
CA ILE A 5 -10.89 5.88 7.94
C ILE A 5 -11.41 5.63 6.53
N ASP A 6 -11.47 6.68 5.73
CA ASP A 6 -11.99 6.54 4.37
C ASP A 6 -10.86 6.12 3.41
N SER A 7 -11.24 5.86 2.15
CA SER A 7 -10.28 5.38 1.17
C SER A 7 -9.21 6.43 0.86
N ASN A 8 -9.55 7.71 0.87
CA ASN A 8 -8.57 8.76 0.62
C ASN A 8 -7.52 8.78 1.72
N LYS A 9 -7.97 8.62 2.97
CA LYS A 9 -7.05 8.60 4.09
C LYS A 9 -6.14 7.38 4.02
N ALA A 10 -6.69 6.23 3.63
CA ALA A 10 -5.90 5.03 3.48
C ALA A 10 -4.82 5.21 2.42
N ARG A 11 -5.16 5.85 1.30
CA ARG A 11 -4.19 6.13 0.24
C ARG A 11 -3.07 7.04 0.74
N GLU A 12 -3.43 8.08 1.51
CA GLU A 12 -2.43 9.00 2.06
C GLU A 12 -1.48 8.28 3.01
N ILE A 13 -2.02 7.43 3.87
CA ILE A 13 -1.21 6.68 4.82
C ILE A 13 -0.24 5.77 4.07
N ALA A 14 -0.73 5.05 3.07
CA ALA A 14 0.11 4.15 2.30
C ALA A 14 1.19 4.92 1.55
N ARG A 15 0.82 6.03 0.92
CA ARG A 15 1.78 6.84 0.17
C ARG A 15 2.88 7.36 1.09
N TYR A 16 2.48 7.90 2.23
CA TYR A 16 3.44 8.46 3.18
C TYR A 16 4.40 7.38 3.68
N PHE A 17 3.85 6.22 4.00
CA PHE A 17 4.66 5.10 4.48
C PHE A 17 5.67 4.65 3.43
N LEU A 18 5.22 4.48 2.19
CA LEU A 18 6.10 3.99 1.13
C LEU A 18 7.12 5.03 0.69
N ALA A 19 6.74 6.31 0.74
CA ALA A 19 7.61 7.38 0.27
C ALA A 19 8.87 7.53 1.13
N GLN A 20 8.89 6.93 2.31
CA GLN A 20 10.07 7.01 3.17
C GLN A 20 11.26 6.26 2.57
N ASN A 21 11.00 5.20 1.80
CA ASN A 21 12.07 4.37 1.26
C ASN A 21 12.00 4.15 -0.24
N HIS A 22 10.94 4.63 -0.88
CA HIS A 22 10.70 4.39 -2.30
C HIS A 22 10.23 5.65 -2.98
N SER A 23 10.38 5.68 -4.30
CA SER A 23 9.72 6.71 -5.10
C SER A 23 8.35 6.17 -5.49
N VAL A 24 7.30 6.80 -4.98
CA VAL A 24 5.95 6.37 -5.24
C VAL A 24 5.47 6.95 -6.56
N LEU A 25 5.12 6.07 -7.49
CA LEU A 25 4.67 6.50 -8.81
C LEU A 25 3.15 6.66 -8.85
N ASP A 26 2.44 5.73 -8.24
CA ASP A 26 0.99 5.74 -8.27
C ASP A 26 0.45 4.92 -7.11
N VAL A 27 -0.66 5.37 -6.55
CA VAL A 27 -1.33 4.65 -5.46
C VAL A 27 -2.71 4.28 -5.98
N ARG A 28 -2.98 2.97 -6.04
CA ARG A 28 -4.24 2.48 -6.59
C ARG A 28 -5.37 2.65 -5.59
N ASN A 29 -6.58 2.46 -6.07
CA ASN A 29 -7.75 2.58 -5.21
C ASN A 29 -7.73 1.50 -4.14
N PRO A 30 -7.90 1.88 -2.87
CA PRO A 30 -7.93 0.90 -1.78
C PRO A 30 -9.15 -0.01 -1.84
N THR A 31 -8.99 -1.20 -1.31
CA THR A 31 -10.07 -2.17 -1.16
C THR A 31 -10.23 -2.45 0.33
N LEU A 32 -11.46 -2.46 0.82
CA LEU A 32 -11.74 -2.73 2.22
C LEU A 32 -12.14 -4.19 2.40
N GLU A 33 -11.41 -4.93 3.24
CA GLU A 33 -11.69 -6.33 3.55
C GLU A 33 -11.49 -6.56 5.04
N ASP A 34 -12.51 -7.05 5.72
CA ASP A 34 -12.42 -7.40 7.14
C ASP A 34 -11.78 -6.28 7.97
N HIS A 35 -12.33 -5.08 7.85
CA HIS A 35 -11.86 -3.91 8.60
C HIS A 35 -10.41 -3.54 8.28
N THR A 36 -9.91 -3.99 7.14
CA THR A 36 -8.55 -3.72 6.71
C THR A 36 -8.56 -3.09 5.33
N TRP A 37 -7.93 -1.92 5.20
CA TRP A 37 -7.72 -1.31 3.89
C TRP A 37 -6.50 -1.96 3.23
N ILE A 38 -6.69 -2.41 2.01
CA ILE A 38 -5.60 -2.99 1.21
C ILE A 38 -5.30 -2.00 0.10
N VAL A 39 -4.10 -1.45 0.11
CA VAL A 39 -3.69 -0.41 -0.82
C VAL A 39 -2.49 -0.89 -1.61
N ASP A 40 -2.65 -1.01 -2.92
CA ASP A 40 -1.55 -1.37 -3.80
C ASP A 40 -0.97 -0.09 -4.40
N ALA A 41 0.34 -0.02 -4.49
CA ALA A 41 1.02 1.14 -5.03
C ALA A 41 2.18 0.71 -5.91
N ASP A 42 2.38 1.46 -6.99
CA ASP A 42 3.52 1.28 -7.87
C ASP A 42 4.65 2.16 -7.37
N VAL A 43 5.80 1.56 -7.11
CA VAL A 43 6.96 2.29 -6.59
C VAL A 43 8.19 1.90 -7.38
N THR A 44 9.23 2.74 -7.30
CA THR A 44 10.54 2.38 -7.83
C THR A 44 11.57 2.41 -6.72
N LEU A 45 12.51 1.48 -6.81
CA LEU A 45 13.66 1.40 -5.91
C LEU A 45 14.84 1.01 -6.77
N PHE A 46 15.86 1.88 -6.80
CA PHE A 46 17.04 1.64 -7.63
C PHE A 46 16.67 1.39 -9.10
N SER A 47 15.74 2.20 -9.61
CA SER A 47 15.27 2.11 -10.99
C SER A 47 14.52 0.83 -11.32
N THR A 48 14.16 0.05 -10.31
CA THR A 48 13.38 -1.18 -10.49
C THR A 48 11.96 -0.92 -10.02
N HIS A 49 10.99 -1.30 -10.85
CA HIS A 49 9.59 -1.11 -10.57
C HIS A 49 9.06 -2.25 -9.71
N HIS A 50 8.41 -1.90 -8.62
CA HIS A 50 7.80 -2.86 -7.70
C HIS A 50 6.36 -2.49 -7.43
N ILE A 51 5.57 -3.47 -7.05
CA ILE A 51 4.21 -3.24 -6.56
C ILE A 51 4.22 -3.59 -5.09
N LYS A 52 3.86 -2.63 -4.25
CA LYS A 52 3.79 -2.82 -2.80
C LYS A 52 2.34 -2.84 -2.37
N ARG A 53 2.01 -3.78 -1.52
CA ARG A 53 0.68 -3.87 -0.92
C ARG A 53 0.77 -3.53 0.54
N VAL A 54 0.07 -2.46 0.94
CA VAL A 54 0.06 -2.00 2.32
C VAL A 54 -1.29 -2.35 2.93
N LYS A 55 -1.27 -2.99 4.10
CA LYS A 55 -2.49 -3.32 4.82
C LYS A 55 -2.60 -2.38 6.01
N ILE A 56 -3.74 -1.73 6.13
CA ILE A 56 -3.97 -0.69 7.12
C ILE A 56 -5.23 -1.02 7.91
N ASN A 57 -5.15 -0.95 9.24
CA ASN A 57 -6.34 -1.13 10.08
C ASN A 57 -7.29 0.03 9.81
N ALA A 58 -8.52 -0.30 9.38
CA ALA A 58 -9.48 0.72 8.98
C ALA A 58 -9.99 1.55 10.15
N GLU A 59 -9.90 1.03 11.37
CA GLU A 59 -10.38 1.76 12.54
C GLU A 59 -9.33 2.67 13.14
N THR A 60 -8.07 2.23 13.12
CA THR A 60 -7.00 2.97 13.80
C THR A 60 -6.05 3.68 12.84
N GLY A 61 -6.03 3.27 11.58
CA GLY A 61 -5.08 3.81 10.61
C GLY A 61 -3.68 3.26 10.73
N ARG A 62 -3.48 2.24 11.57
CA ARG A 62 -2.17 1.65 11.76
C ARG A 62 -1.80 0.71 10.62
N ILE A 63 -0.53 0.75 10.26
CA ILE A 63 0.00 -0.18 9.25
C ILE A 63 0.09 -1.57 9.86
N LEU A 64 -0.61 -2.52 9.26
CA LEU A 64 -0.60 -3.91 9.73
C LEU A 64 0.48 -4.73 9.04
N GLY A 65 0.83 -4.36 7.82
CA GLY A 65 1.84 -5.08 7.08
C GLY A 65 2.08 -4.46 5.71
N CYS A 66 3.18 -4.85 5.12
CA CYS A 66 3.52 -4.37 3.78
C CYS A 66 4.16 -5.54 3.03
N GLU A 67 3.61 -5.86 1.87
CA GLU A 67 4.09 -6.96 1.06
C GLU A 67 4.59 -6.44 -0.27
N SER A 68 5.61 -7.09 -0.80
CA SER A 68 6.10 -6.80 -2.15
C SER A 68 5.56 -7.83 -3.11
N HIS A 69 5.00 -7.35 -4.22
CA HIS A 69 4.54 -8.22 -5.28
C HIS A 69 5.43 -8.00 -6.47
N LEU A 70 6.17 -9.04 -6.84
CA LEU A 70 7.02 -8.96 -8.00
C LEU A 70 6.19 -9.23 -9.24
N ASN A 71 6.61 -8.60 -10.33
CA ASN A 71 6.03 -8.90 -11.62
C ASN A 71 6.24 -10.39 -11.90
N PRO A 72 5.20 -11.14 -12.30
CA PRO A 72 5.36 -12.56 -12.57
C PRO A 72 6.48 -12.89 -13.52
N ASN A 73 6.77 -12.01 -14.47
CA ASN A 73 7.83 -12.25 -15.43
C ASN A 73 9.22 -12.23 -14.80
N THR A 74 9.38 -11.54 -13.68
CA THR A 74 10.65 -11.49 -12.99
C THR A 74 10.74 -12.54 -11.90
N ALA A 75 9.62 -13.05 -11.45
CA ALA A 75 9.59 -14.01 -10.36
C ALA A 75 9.99 -15.42 -10.80
N THR A 76 10.07 -15.66 -12.09
CA THR A 76 10.34 -16.98 -12.61
C THR A 76 11.82 -17.30 -12.74
N LEU A 77 12.65 -16.42 -12.37
CA LEU A 77 14.11 -16.64 -12.50
C LEU A 77 14.71 -17.59 -11.46
#